data_592d4c74a150fa0a6ec7af6b98cd57c2
#
_entry.id   592d4c74a150fa0a6ec7af6b98cd57c2
#
_cell.length_a   1.000
_cell.length_b   1.000
_cell.length_c   1.000
_cell.angle_alpha   90.00
_cell.angle_beta   90.00
_cell.angle_gamma   90.00
#
_symmetry.space_group_name_H-M   'P 1'
#
loop_
_entity.id
_entity.type
_entity.pdbx_description
1 polymer ?
#
loop_
_entity_poly.entity_id
_entity_poly.type
_entity_poly.pdbx_seq_one_letter_code
_entity_poly.pdbx_strand_id
1 'polypeptide(L)'
;MWKDPWGFRDRFFEQIDREFSEAEDMLNRVFRTVRESGDTASETLPYYYGYQITVGPEGKPHVREFGNVRPSAKGLVEQSTARQPLVDTSINEKENVMIITAEMPGIAKEDAKVTVDEGLVTIHAEKGNKKYHTELPVNKELDADSTKASYINGILELRIQLKKPIKSKSKEIKID
;
A
#
# COMPACT_ATOMS: atom_id res chain seq x y z
N MET A 1 33.07 -18.32 -4.40
CA MET A 1 32.82 -16.88 -4.43
C MET A 1 32.05 -16.56 -5.71
N TRP A 2 30.73 -16.46 -5.65
CA TRP A 2 29.88 -16.17 -6.80
C TRP A 2 30.08 -14.69 -7.18
N LYS A 3 30.66 -14.45 -8.35
CA LYS A 3 30.69 -13.10 -8.92
C LYS A 3 29.29 -12.81 -9.46
N ASP A 4 28.67 -11.73 -9.01
CA ASP A 4 27.44 -11.17 -9.59
C ASP A 4 27.82 -10.35 -10.83
N PRO A 5 27.79 -10.93 -12.06
CA PRO A 5 28.29 -10.27 -13.27
C PRO A 5 27.39 -9.10 -13.73
N TRP A 6 26.22 -8.90 -13.09
CA TRP A 6 25.22 -7.91 -13.49
C TRP A 6 25.00 -6.81 -12.46
N GLY A 7 25.70 -6.82 -11.31
CA GLY A 7 25.52 -5.85 -10.23
C GLY A 7 24.10 -5.82 -9.67
N PHE A 8 23.36 -6.93 -9.79
CA PHE A 8 21.97 -7.03 -9.34
C PHE A 8 21.90 -6.90 -7.81
N ARG A 9 22.80 -7.60 -7.12
CA ARG A 9 22.84 -7.60 -5.66
C ARG A 9 23.11 -6.21 -5.11
N ASP A 10 24.08 -5.49 -5.69
CA ASP A 10 24.47 -4.18 -5.20
C ASP A 10 23.34 -3.16 -5.42
N ARG A 11 22.71 -3.15 -6.60
CA ARG A 11 21.54 -2.30 -6.88
C ARG A 11 20.32 -2.63 -6.02
N PHE A 12 20.12 -3.90 -5.70
CA PHE A 12 19.06 -4.34 -4.82
C PHE A 12 19.26 -3.82 -3.40
N PHE A 13 20.45 -3.96 -2.84
CA PHE A 13 20.75 -3.44 -1.50
C PHE A 13 20.74 -1.90 -1.46
N GLU A 14 21.25 -1.21 -2.47
CA GLU A 14 21.15 0.25 -2.57
C GLU A 14 19.70 0.74 -2.59
N GLN A 15 18.80 0.03 -3.25
CA GLN A 15 17.39 0.38 -3.27
C GLN A 15 16.75 0.14 -1.90
N ILE A 16 17.01 -0.99 -1.26
CA ILE A 16 16.53 -1.29 0.09
C ILE A 16 17.05 -0.25 1.09
N ASP A 17 18.33 0.09 1.06
CA ASP A 17 18.93 1.07 1.95
C ASP A 17 18.26 2.44 1.81
N ARG A 18 17.90 2.84 0.59
CA ARG A 18 17.17 4.09 0.33
C ARG A 18 15.79 4.07 0.97
N GLU A 19 15.03 2.99 0.77
CA GLU A 19 13.69 2.83 1.35
C GLU A 19 13.73 2.79 2.89
N PHE A 20 14.74 2.15 3.47
CA PHE A 20 14.96 2.19 4.92
C PHE A 20 15.28 3.61 5.41
N SER A 21 16.11 4.35 4.67
CA SER A 21 16.43 5.75 5.00
C SER A 21 15.19 6.63 4.99
N GLU A 22 14.30 6.48 4.01
CA GLU A 22 13.04 7.23 3.93
C GLU A 22 12.11 6.89 5.10
N ALA A 23 12.01 5.60 5.47
CA ALA A 23 11.23 5.17 6.63
C ALA A 23 11.82 5.67 7.95
N GLU A 24 13.15 5.69 8.10
CA GLU A 24 13.85 6.26 9.25
C GLU A 24 13.61 7.77 9.37
N ASP A 25 13.68 8.50 8.27
CA ASP A 25 13.36 9.92 8.23
C ASP A 25 11.92 10.20 8.67
N MET A 26 10.97 9.36 8.24
CA MET A 26 9.57 9.48 8.68
C MET A 26 9.41 9.24 10.17
N LEU A 27 10.06 8.21 10.72
CA LEU A 27 10.07 7.96 12.17
C LEU A 27 10.67 9.13 12.94
N ASN A 28 11.77 9.69 12.46
CA ASN A 28 12.42 10.86 13.08
C ASN A 28 11.48 12.08 13.07
N ARG A 29 10.70 12.29 12.01
CA ARG A 29 9.67 13.33 11.95
C ARG A 29 8.56 13.10 12.98
N VAL A 30 8.09 11.85 13.12
CA VAL A 30 7.09 11.48 14.16
C VAL A 30 7.62 11.82 15.54
N PHE A 31 8.84 11.38 15.88
CA PHE A 31 9.44 11.66 17.20
C PHE A 31 9.65 13.16 17.44
N ARG A 32 10.04 13.91 16.41
CA ARG A 32 10.17 15.37 16.50
C ARG A 32 8.82 16.02 16.78
N THR A 33 7.78 15.61 16.04
CA THR A 33 6.43 16.15 16.21
C THR A 33 5.92 15.89 17.63
N VAL A 34 6.07 14.67 18.15
CA VAL A 34 5.67 14.32 19.52
C VAL A 34 6.40 15.18 20.55
N ARG A 35 7.71 15.42 20.36
CA ARG A 35 8.51 16.26 21.26
C ARG A 35 8.10 17.72 21.22
N GLU A 36 7.81 18.27 20.02
CA GLU A 36 7.45 19.67 19.83
C GLU A 36 5.99 19.97 20.25
N SER A 37 5.10 18.96 20.18
CA SER A 37 3.69 19.11 20.60
C SER A 37 3.53 19.29 22.13
N GLY A 38 4.53 18.92 22.92
CA GLY A 38 4.51 19.07 24.38
C GLY A 38 3.35 18.35 25.06
N ASP A 39 3.13 18.66 26.34
CA ASP A 39 2.11 18.04 27.21
C ASP A 39 0.65 18.44 26.89
N THR A 40 0.41 19.17 25.80
CA THR A 40 -0.94 19.55 25.34
C THR A 40 -1.69 18.41 24.64
N ALA A 41 -1.15 17.19 24.68
CA ALA A 41 -1.65 15.98 24.02
C ALA A 41 -2.92 15.38 24.68
N SER A 42 -3.76 16.17 25.34
CA SER A 42 -4.94 15.68 26.08
C SER A 42 -6.06 15.10 25.20
N GLU A 43 -6.02 15.26 23.88
CA GLU A 43 -7.05 14.75 22.96
C GLU A 43 -6.51 14.17 21.66
N THR A 44 -5.20 13.99 21.51
CA THR A 44 -4.63 13.45 20.27
C THR A 44 -4.73 11.93 20.24
N LEU A 45 -5.20 11.40 19.13
CA LEU A 45 -5.17 9.97 18.85
C LEU A 45 -3.69 9.48 18.86
N PRO A 46 -3.42 8.25 19.26
CA PRO A 46 -2.06 7.72 19.19
C PRO A 46 -1.54 7.74 17.75
N TYR A 47 -0.26 8.03 17.59
CA TYR A 47 0.41 7.96 16.29
C TYR A 47 0.63 6.51 15.89
N TYR A 48 0.19 6.17 14.68
CA TYR A 48 0.43 4.87 14.06
C TYR A 48 1.21 5.08 12.78
N TYR A 49 2.36 4.47 12.69
CA TYR A 49 3.15 4.44 11.46
C TYR A 49 3.80 3.07 11.33
N GLY A 50 3.74 2.53 10.14
CA GLY A 50 4.42 1.32 9.79
C GLY A 50 4.69 1.27 8.30
N TYR A 51 5.64 0.42 7.92
CA TYR A 51 5.95 0.12 6.53
C TYR A 51 6.19 -1.37 6.35
N GLN A 52 5.90 -1.84 5.15
CA GLN A 52 6.14 -3.21 4.72
C GLN A 52 7.01 -3.21 3.48
N ILE A 53 8.06 -4.01 3.48
CA ILE A 53 8.88 -4.26 2.31
C ILE A 53 8.59 -5.68 1.82
N THR A 54 8.16 -5.80 0.57
CA THR A 54 8.01 -7.07 -0.14
C THR A 54 8.96 -7.10 -1.32
N VAL A 55 9.56 -8.26 -1.58
CA VAL A 55 10.42 -8.48 -2.74
C VAL A 55 9.68 -9.36 -3.72
N GLY A 56 9.36 -8.83 -4.89
CA GLY A 56 8.69 -9.57 -5.96
C GLY A 56 9.59 -10.63 -6.61
N PRO A 57 9.02 -11.51 -7.45
CA PRO A 57 9.78 -12.53 -8.18
C PRO A 57 10.86 -11.94 -9.09
N GLU A 58 10.68 -10.70 -9.54
CA GLU A 58 11.64 -9.92 -10.31
C GLU A 58 12.80 -9.36 -9.48
N GLY A 59 12.81 -9.63 -8.17
CA GLY A 59 13.82 -9.17 -7.24
C GLY A 59 13.77 -7.67 -6.91
N LYS A 60 12.68 -6.98 -7.23
CA LYS A 60 12.50 -5.56 -6.89
C LYS A 60 11.79 -5.41 -5.55
N PRO A 61 12.30 -4.57 -4.64
CA PRO A 61 11.58 -4.23 -3.43
C PRO A 61 10.40 -3.31 -3.73
N HIS A 62 9.30 -3.55 -3.05
CA HIS A 62 8.11 -2.70 -3.03
C HIS A 62 7.86 -2.31 -1.59
N VAL A 63 7.87 -1.01 -1.31
CA VAL A 63 7.59 -0.48 0.02
C VAL A 63 6.17 0.05 0.06
N ARG A 64 5.49 -0.22 1.16
CA ARG A 64 4.16 0.29 1.45
C ARG A 64 4.13 0.85 2.84
N GLU A 65 3.61 2.05 2.95
CA GLU A 65 3.39 2.72 4.23
C GLU A 65 1.93 2.58 4.64
N PHE A 66 1.70 2.48 5.94
CA PHE A 66 0.36 2.45 6.52
C PHE A 66 0.35 3.16 7.87
N GLY A 67 -0.83 3.60 8.31
CA GLY A 67 -0.97 4.30 9.58
C GLY A 67 -1.83 5.56 9.48
N ASN A 68 -1.67 6.46 10.45
CA ASN A 68 -2.44 7.70 10.52
C ASN A 68 -1.57 8.96 10.51
N VAL A 69 -0.34 8.87 10.05
CA VAL A 69 0.59 10.00 9.93
C VAL A 69 0.97 10.25 8.48
N ARG A 70 1.10 11.51 8.12
CA ARG A 70 1.56 11.96 6.80
C ARG A 70 2.62 13.04 6.95
N PRO A 71 3.57 13.16 6.01
CA PRO A 71 4.53 14.25 6.01
C PRO A 71 3.81 15.61 5.93
N SER A 72 4.23 16.54 6.75
CA SER A 72 3.79 17.95 6.73
C SER A 72 4.79 18.81 5.98
N ALA A 73 4.33 19.91 5.40
CA ALA A 73 5.18 20.90 4.73
C ALA A 73 6.26 21.52 5.65
N LYS A 74 6.08 21.46 6.96
CA LYS A 74 7.04 21.97 7.96
C LYS A 74 8.11 20.96 8.37
N GLY A 75 8.21 19.81 7.69
CA GLY A 75 9.14 18.74 8.06
C GLY A 75 8.75 17.96 9.32
N LEU A 76 7.53 18.15 9.80
CA LEU A 76 6.88 17.40 10.87
C LEU A 76 5.92 16.38 10.27
N VAL A 77 5.08 15.77 11.08
CA VAL A 77 3.97 14.94 10.60
C VAL A 77 2.63 15.56 11.00
N GLU A 78 1.64 15.35 10.15
CA GLU A 78 0.23 15.63 10.43
C GLU A 78 -0.49 14.32 10.71
N GLN A 79 -1.34 14.34 11.73
CA GLN A 79 -2.14 13.19 12.11
C GLN A 79 -3.47 13.21 11.34
N SER A 80 -3.77 12.11 10.65
CA SER A 80 -5.08 11.89 10.06
C SER A 80 -6.03 11.23 11.07
N THR A 81 -7.30 11.62 11.07
CA THR A 81 -8.34 10.95 11.85
C THR A 81 -8.64 9.54 11.33
N ALA A 82 -8.39 9.29 10.03
CA ALA A 82 -8.50 7.99 9.41
C ALA A 82 -7.12 7.36 9.22
N ARG A 83 -7.00 6.08 9.54
CA ARG A 83 -5.80 5.28 9.29
C ARG A 83 -5.75 4.87 7.83
N GLN A 84 -4.58 4.85 7.26
CA GLN A 84 -4.35 4.14 6.00
C GLN A 84 -4.23 2.65 6.33
N PRO A 85 -5.07 1.77 5.75
CA PRO A 85 -4.96 0.33 5.96
C PRO A 85 -3.70 -0.22 5.28
N LEU A 86 -3.21 -1.37 5.73
CA LEU A 86 -2.24 -2.12 4.96
C LEU A 86 -2.95 -2.70 3.74
N VAL A 87 -2.44 -2.36 2.55
CA VAL A 87 -3.02 -2.80 1.28
C VAL A 87 -2.01 -3.59 0.47
N ASP A 88 -2.41 -4.73 -0.02
CA ASP A 88 -1.69 -5.49 -1.04
C ASP A 88 -2.41 -5.48 -2.37
N THR A 89 -1.65 -5.43 -3.47
CA THR A 89 -2.18 -5.43 -4.83
C THR A 89 -1.40 -6.42 -5.67
N SER A 90 -2.10 -7.35 -6.27
CA SER A 90 -1.52 -8.34 -7.18
C SER A 90 -2.36 -8.46 -8.46
N ILE A 91 -1.77 -9.04 -9.50
CA ILE A 91 -2.46 -9.28 -10.77
C ILE A 91 -2.35 -10.76 -11.10
N ASN A 92 -3.49 -11.40 -11.27
CA ASN A 92 -3.58 -12.72 -11.87
C ASN A 92 -3.62 -12.57 -13.41
N GLU A 93 -2.46 -12.73 -14.03
CA GLU A 93 -2.34 -12.57 -15.50
C GLU A 93 -3.16 -13.58 -16.30
N LYS A 94 -3.35 -14.80 -15.77
CA LYS A 94 -4.13 -15.86 -16.44
C LYS A 94 -5.60 -15.52 -16.53
N GLU A 95 -6.13 -14.93 -15.46
CA GLU A 95 -7.53 -14.52 -15.38
C GLU A 95 -7.73 -13.06 -15.80
N ASN A 96 -6.66 -12.32 -16.02
CA ASN A 96 -6.64 -10.88 -16.29
C ASN A 96 -7.38 -10.08 -15.20
N VAL A 97 -7.18 -10.46 -13.93
CA VAL A 97 -7.83 -9.91 -12.76
C VAL A 97 -6.82 -9.21 -11.87
N MET A 98 -7.12 -7.99 -11.45
CA MET A 98 -6.46 -7.33 -10.34
C MET A 98 -7.11 -7.76 -9.02
N ILE A 99 -6.29 -8.13 -8.06
CA ILE A 99 -6.70 -8.48 -6.70
C ILE A 99 -6.13 -7.42 -5.76
N ILE A 100 -6.99 -6.79 -4.98
CA ILE A 100 -6.61 -5.82 -3.96
C ILE A 100 -7.09 -6.37 -2.62
N THR A 101 -6.17 -6.48 -1.66
CA THR A 101 -6.47 -6.91 -0.30
C THR A 101 -6.19 -5.77 0.65
N ALA A 102 -7.13 -5.43 1.54
CA ALA A 102 -6.96 -4.39 2.55
C ALA A 102 -7.29 -4.90 3.96
N GLU A 103 -6.40 -4.63 4.92
CA GLU A 103 -6.57 -5.04 6.30
C GLU A 103 -7.21 -3.91 7.13
N MET A 104 -8.41 -4.14 7.60
CA MET A 104 -9.20 -3.18 8.40
C MET A 104 -9.75 -3.84 9.66
N PRO A 105 -8.89 -4.24 10.61
CA PRO A 105 -9.32 -4.96 11.80
C PRO A 105 -10.28 -4.13 12.66
N GLY A 106 -11.38 -4.79 13.06
CA GLY A 106 -12.40 -4.21 13.93
C GLY A 106 -13.48 -3.41 13.18
N ILE A 107 -13.52 -3.48 11.86
CA ILE A 107 -14.60 -3.03 11.01
C ILE A 107 -15.56 -4.20 10.74
N ALA A 108 -16.83 -3.93 10.59
CA ALA A 108 -17.80 -4.89 10.07
C ALA A 108 -18.03 -4.65 8.57
N LYS A 109 -18.54 -5.64 7.86
CA LYS A 109 -18.78 -5.56 6.42
C LYS A 109 -19.65 -4.36 6.03
N GLU A 110 -20.65 -4.07 6.85
CA GLU A 110 -21.64 -3.02 6.64
C GLU A 110 -21.05 -1.61 6.80
N ASP A 111 -19.93 -1.51 7.52
CA ASP A 111 -19.23 -0.25 7.84
C ASP A 111 -18.17 0.09 6.77
N ALA A 112 -17.96 -0.79 5.77
CA ALA A 112 -16.98 -0.60 4.70
C ALA A 112 -17.68 -0.19 3.38
N LYS A 113 -17.09 0.79 2.69
CA LYS A 113 -17.51 1.26 1.37
C LYS A 113 -16.33 1.22 0.41
N VAL A 114 -16.58 0.77 -0.80
CA VAL A 114 -15.59 0.72 -1.87
C VAL A 114 -16.16 1.42 -3.09
N THR A 115 -15.34 2.28 -3.70
CA THR A 115 -15.64 2.89 -4.99
C THR A 115 -14.53 2.54 -5.98
N VAL A 116 -14.90 2.11 -7.16
CA VAL A 116 -13.98 1.78 -8.25
C VAL A 116 -14.28 2.68 -9.43
N ASP A 117 -13.33 3.52 -9.79
CA ASP A 117 -13.36 4.40 -10.94
C ASP A 117 -12.28 3.98 -11.97
N GLU A 118 -12.22 4.68 -13.13
CA GLU A 118 -11.28 4.37 -14.22
C GLU A 118 -9.80 4.57 -13.88
N GLY A 119 -9.30 4.17 -12.79
CA GLY A 119 -7.89 4.30 -12.41
C GLY A 119 -7.71 4.67 -10.96
N LEU A 120 -8.80 4.62 -10.19
CA LEU A 120 -8.78 4.90 -8.76
C LEU A 120 -9.69 3.92 -8.03
N VAL A 121 -9.16 3.28 -7.00
CA VAL A 121 -9.95 2.50 -6.06
C VAL A 121 -9.90 3.20 -4.71
N THR A 122 -11.07 3.61 -4.21
CA THR A 122 -11.20 4.25 -2.90
C THR A 122 -11.82 3.27 -1.92
N ILE A 123 -11.20 3.10 -0.78
CA ILE A 123 -11.70 2.27 0.33
C ILE A 123 -11.90 3.18 1.53
N HIS A 124 -13.10 3.18 2.06
CA HIS A 124 -13.46 3.91 3.28
C HIS A 124 -14.19 2.98 4.23
N ALA A 125 -13.85 3.04 5.53
CA ALA A 125 -14.55 2.28 6.54
C ALA A 125 -14.54 3.01 7.88
N GLU A 126 -15.68 3.01 8.59
CA GLU A 126 -15.81 3.69 9.86
C GLU A 126 -16.71 2.91 10.81
N LYS A 127 -16.17 2.65 12.03
CA LYS A 127 -16.93 2.05 13.14
C LYS A 127 -16.44 2.57 14.49
N GLY A 128 -17.26 3.38 15.14
CA GLY A 128 -16.90 4.01 16.41
C GLY A 128 -15.65 4.89 16.25
N ASN A 129 -14.61 4.57 16.99
CA ASN A 129 -13.33 5.29 16.92
C ASN A 129 -12.35 4.74 15.85
N LYS A 130 -12.75 3.72 15.10
CA LYS A 130 -11.94 3.13 14.04
C LYS A 130 -12.37 3.67 12.68
N LYS A 131 -11.45 4.37 12.02
CA LYS A 131 -11.66 4.94 10.69
C LYS A 131 -10.50 4.52 9.80
N TYR A 132 -10.83 4.03 8.62
CA TYR A 132 -9.86 3.70 7.57
C TYR A 132 -10.21 4.44 6.29
N HIS A 133 -9.20 4.95 5.62
CA HIS A 133 -9.36 5.57 4.31
C HIS A 133 -8.09 5.39 3.50
N THR A 134 -8.26 4.98 2.26
CA THR A 134 -7.16 4.92 1.29
C THR A 134 -7.68 5.14 -0.13
N GLU A 135 -6.84 5.77 -0.93
CA GLU A 135 -7.01 5.97 -2.36
C GLU A 135 -5.86 5.28 -3.08
N LEU A 136 -6.18 4.36 -3.95
CA LEU A 136 -5.23 3.53 -4.68
C LEU A 136 -5.28 3.91 -6.17
N PRO A 137 -4.33 4.72 -6.64
CA PRO A 137 -4.22 4.98 -8.07
C PRO A 137 -3.79 3.70 -8.80
N VAL A 138 -4.52 3.35 -9.85
CA VAL A 138 -4.27 2.15 -10.65
C VAL A 138 -3.95 2.57 -12.08
N ASN A 139 -2.73 2.26 -12.53
CA ASN A 139 -2.28 2.54 -13.89
C ASN A 139 -2.80 1.50 -14.92
N LYS A 140 -3.99 0.96 -14.69
CA LYS A 140 -4.67 -0.01 -15.55
C LYS A 140 -6.13 0.39 -15.71
N GLU A 141 -6.69 0.13 -16.88
CA GLU A 141 -8.11 0.33 -17.10
C GLU A 141 -8.91 -0.77 -16.40
N LEU A 142 -9.63 -0.40 -15.37
CA LEU A 142 -10.46 -1.31 -14.58
C LEU A 142 -11.87 -1.39 -15.17
N ASP A 143 -12.45 -2.58 -15.12
CA ASP A 143 -13.86 -2.79 -15.36
C ASP A 143 -14.60 -2.77 -14.02
N ALA A 144 -15.11 -1.60 -13.65
CA ALA A 144 -15.77 -1.38 -12.38
C ALA A 144 -17.00 -2.30 -12.19
N ASP A 145 -17.74 -2.56 -13.27
CA ASP A 145 -18.97 -3.40 -13.23
C ASP A 145 -18.64 -4.87 -12.96
N SER A 146 -17.41 -5.30 -13.23
CA SER A 146 -16.94 -6.66 -12.94
C SER A 146 -16.51 -6.88 -11.50
N THR A 147 -16.48 -5.82 -10.67
CA THR A 147 -15.90 -5.88 -9.34
C THR A 147 -16.65 -6.83 -8.42
N LYS A 148 -15.90 -7.77 -7.86
CA LYS A 148 -16.38 -8.65 -6.78
C LYS A 148 -15.63 -8.30 -5.51
N ALA A 149 -16.38 -8.16 -4.41
CA ALA A 149 -15.83 -7.86 -3.10
C ALA A 149 -16.18 -8.96 -2.11
N SER A 150 -15.24 -9.36 -1.30
CA SER A 150 -15.46 -10.19 -0.12
C SER A 150 -14.85 -9.53 1.11
N TYR A 151 -15.46 -9.74 2.28
CA TYR A 151 -14.98 -9.21 3.55
C TYR A 151 -15.09 -10.27 4.63
N ILE A 152 -13.95 -10.71 5.15
CA ILE A 152 -13.88 -11.78 6.15
C ILE A 152 -12.84 -11.39 7.20
N ASN A 153 -13.23 -11.42 8.48
CA ASN A 153 -12.33 -11.20 9.62
C ASN A 153 -11.47 -9.94 9.55
N GLY A 154 -12.03 -8.83 9.04
CA GLY A 154 -11.29 -7.58 8.91
C GLY A 154 -10.44 -7.46 7.65
N ILE A 155 -10.52 -8.42 6.74
CA ILE A 155 -9.81 -8.41 5.46
C ILE A 155 -10.82 -8.22 4.33
N LEU A 156 -10.65 -7.14 3.58
CA LEU A 156 -11.35 -6.87 2.33
C LEU A 156 -10.52 -7.43 1.18
N GLU A 157 -11.14 -8.23 0.32
CA GLU A 157 -10.59 -8.63 -0.97
C GLU A 157 -11.47 -8.11 -2.09
N LEU A 158 -10.86 -7.41 -3.04
CA LEU A 158 -11.50 -6.95 -4.28
C LEU A 158 -10.89 -7.70 -5.45
N ARG A 159 -11.71 -8.19 -6.36
CA ARG A 159 -11.31 -8.81 -7.63
C ARG A 159 -11.95 -8.02 -8.76
N ILE A 160 -11.12 -7.41 -9.61
CA ILE A 160 -11.55 -6.47 -10.65
C ILE A 160 -10.95 -6.93 -11.98
N GLN A 161 -11.78 -7.12 -13.00
CA GLN A 161 -11.29 -7.43 -14.35
C GLN A 161 -10.56 -6.22 -14.94
N LEU A 162 -9.49 -6.48 -15.67
CA LEU A 162 -8.81 -5.46 -16.46
C LEU A 162 -9.45 -5.38 -17.85
N LYS A 163 -9.80 -4.18 -18.33
CA LYS A 163 -10.38 -3.96 -19.66
C LYS A 163 -9.45 -4.39 -20.79
N LYS A 164 -8.14 -4.26 -20.58
CA LYS A 164 -7.12 -4.68 -21.54
C LYS A 164 -6.31 -5.86 -20.99
N PRO A 165 -6.15 -6.94 -21.76
CA PRO A 165 -5.33 -8.05 -21.32
C PRO A 165 -3.87 -7.62 -21.16
N ILE A 166 -3.21 -8.16 -20.15
CA ILE A 166 -1.78 -7.99 -19.95
C ILE A 166 -1.10 -8.83 -21.03
N LYS A 167 -0.47 -8.15 -21.97
CA LYS A 167 0.36 -8.85 -22.97
C LYS A 167 1.58 -9.40 -22.24
N SER A 168 1.68 -10.72 -22.12
CA SER A 168 2.91 -11.39 -21.74
C SER A 168 4.02 -10.96 -22.70
N LYS A 169 5.10 -10.38 -22.17
CA LYS A 169 6.29 -10.03 -22.97
C LYS A 169 7.23 -11.24 -23.18
N SER A 170 6.80 -12.44 -22.83
CA SER A 170 7.59 -13.64 -23.06
C SER A 170 7.61 -13.95 -24.55
N LYS A 171 8.77 -13.86 -25.16
CA LYS A 171 9.05 -14.30 -26.54
C LYS A 171 9.90 -15.55 -26.47
N GLU A 172 9.40 -16.63 -27.02
CA GLU A 172 10.20 -17.82 -27.20
C GLU A 172 11.31 -17.53 -28.23
N ILE A 173 12.56 -17.65 -27.81
CA ILE A 173 13.73 -17.48 -28.69
C ILE A 173 14.14 -18.88 -29.12
N LYS A 174 14.05 -19.15 -30.40
CA LYS A 174 14.66 -20.36 -31.00
C LYS A 174 16.17 -20.18 -30.97
N ILE A 175 16.85 -21.18 -30.43
CA ILE A 175 18.31 -21.30 -30.47
C ILE A 175 18.64 -22.11 -31.73
N ASP A 176 19.36 -21.51 -32.67
CA ASP A 176 19.90 -22.19 -33.84
C ASP A 176 21.24 -22.83 -33.51
#